data_072f891fc3d6c163183f061516160454
#
_entry.id   072f891fc3d6c163183f061516160454
#
_cell.length_a   1.000
_cell.length_b   1.000
_cell.length_c   1.000
_cell.angle_alpha   90.00
_cell.angle_beta   90.00
_cell.angle_gamma   90.00
#
_symmetry.space_group_name_H-M   'P 1'
#
loop_
_entity.id
_entity.type
_entity.pdbx_description
1 polymer ?
#
loop_
_entity_poly.entity_id
_entity_poly.type
_entity_poly.pdbx_seq_one_letter_code
_entity_poly.pdbx_strand_id
1 'polypeptide(L)'
;MSVSRLQSNLVNNMSSKQSSSKHSQWDCIRQNIGTWHGSFVQFSPTGKQLKDTPSVLTLEETAVDQTMTLTLKRFPADEAEKVNQLPFTAPGPAPYVYFFEDGSFAQGSAQWSSFGQFGTEVSLKVGDRRVRYVIMY
;
A
#
# COMPACT_ATOMS: atom_id res chain seq x y z
N MET A 1 -25.28 2.62 -24.83
CA MET A 1 -26.74 2.38 -25.02
C MET A 1 -27.24 1.31 -24.11
N SER A 2 -28.34 1.61 -23.55
CA SER A 2 -29.29 0.79 -22.81
C SER A 2 -28.99 0.48 -21.36
N VAL A 3 -29.57 1.26 -20.61
CA VAL A 3 -30.06 1.29 -19.24
C VAL A 3 -31.15 0.25 -19.07
N SER A 4 -31.07 -0.54 -18.02
CA SER A 4 -32.22 -1.20 -17.43
C SER A 4 -32.37 -0.83 -15.96
N ARG A 5 -33.46 -0.20 -15.76
CA ARG A 5 -34.09 0.31 -14.56
C ARG A 5 -34.60 -0.85 -13.71
N LEU A 6 -34.25 -0.91 -12.44
CA LEU A 6 -35.06 -1.58 -11.45
C LEU A 6 -35.26 -0.66 -10.24
N GLN A 7 -36.51 -0.17 -10.13
CA GLN A 7 -37.04 0.40 -8.91
C GLN A 7 -37.43 -0.73 -7.97
N SER A 8 -37.11 -0.61 -6.70
CA SER A 8 -37.94 -1.11 -5.65
C SER A 8 -37.87 -0.18 -4.46
N ASN A 9 -38.96 0.44 -4.17
CA ASN A 9 -39.27 1.11 -2.92
C ASN A 9 -39.18 0.09 -1.79
N LEU A 10 -38.37 0.36 -0.80
CA LEU A 10 -38.60 -0.10 0.57
C LEU A 10 -38.00 0.93 1.52
N VAL A 11 -38.84 1.88 1.87
CA VAL A 11 -38.71 2.62 3.10
C VAL A 11 -38.98 1.63 4.22
N ASN A 12 -37.97 1.20 4.92
CA ASN A 12 -38.13 0.63 6.24
C ASN A 12 -36.97 1.10 7.12
N ASN A 13 -37.37 1.95 8.00
CA ASN A 13 -36.78 2.37 9.23
C ASN A 13 -36.14 1.16 9.96
N MET A 14 -34.84 1.02 9.85
CA MET A 14 -34.08 0.23 10.77
C MET A 14 -32.88 1.07 11.23
N SER A 15 -33.13 1.72 12.38
CA SER A 15 -32.06 2.18 13.25
C SER A 15 -31.25 0.96 13.69
N SER A 16 -30.45 0.43 12.81
CA SER A 16 -29.39 -0.49 13.16
C SER A 16 -28.22 0.38 13.59
N LYS A 17 -27.92 0.35 14.87
CA LYS A 17 -26.60 0.70 15.41
C LYS A 17 -25.59 -0.13 14.63
N GLN A 18 -25.10 0.43 13.55
CA GLN A 18 -23.92 -0.04 12.88
C GLN A 18 -22.75 0.34 13.78
N SER A 19 -22.44 -0.55 14.72
CA SER A 19 -21.12 -0.61 15.35
C SER A 19 -20.14 -0.98 14.26
N SER A 20 -19.81 -0.02 13.40
CA SER A 20 -18.63 -0.12 12.59
C SER A 20 -17.47 0.12 13.55
N SER A 21 -16.85 -0.95 14.04
CA SER A 21 -15.51 -0.89 14.57
C SER A 21 -14.61 -0.50 13.39
N LYS A 22 -14.51 0.81 13.14
CA LYS A 22 -13.58 1.34 12.15
C LYS A 22 -12.19 0.97 12.67
N HIS A 23 -11.55 0.00 12.01
CA HIS A 23 -10.14 -0.27 12.23
C HIS A 23 -9.38 1.04 11.99
N SER A 24 -8.50 1.38 12.91
CA SER A 24 -7.63 2.54 12.72
C SER A 24 -6.66 2.29 11.56
N GLN A 25 -6.12 3.34 10.96
CA GLN A 25 -5.07 3.16 9.95
C GLN A 25 -3.89 2.37 10.52
N TRP A 26 -3.59 2.53 11.80
CA TRP A 26 -2.54 1.78 12.47
C TRP A 26 -2.83 0.28 12.52
N ASP A 27 -4.07 -0.11 12.80
CA ASP A 27 -4.49 -1.53 12.77
C ASP A 27 -4.40 -2.13 11.36
N CYS A 28 -4.76 -1.35 10.36
CA CYS A 28 -4.63 -1.75 8.95
C CYS A 28 -3.16 -1.94 8.55
N ILE A 29 -2.26 -1.04 8.99
CA ILE A 29 -0.81 -1.15 8.75
C ILE A 29 -0.25 -2.42 9.42
N ARG A 30 -0.70 -2.75 10.64
CA ARG A 30 -0.29 -3.95 11.38
C ARG A 30 -0.48 -5.24 10.61
N GLN A 31 -1.43 -5.29 9.68
CA GLN A 31 -1.64 -6.46 8.80
C GLN A 31 -0.45 -6.76 7.90
N ASN A 32 0.51 -5.82 7.81
CA ASN A 32 1.74 -5.96 7.02
C ASN A 32 2.99 -6.27 7.86
N ILE A 33 2.87 -6.37 9.17
CA ILE A 33 4.00 -6.72 10.06
C ILE A 33 4.58 -8.07 9.66
N GLY A 34 5.90 -8.15 9.60
CA GLY A 34 6.67 -9.32 9.24
C GLY A 34 7.68 -9.07 8.14
N THR A 35 8.23 -10.15 7.61
CA THR A 35 9.26 -10.11 6.58
C THR A 35 8.70 -10.63 5.26
N TRP A 36 8.85 -9.83 4.21
CA TRP A 36 8.35 -10.07 2.87
C TRP A 36 9.51 -10.23 1.90
N HIS A 37 9.62 -11.41 1.29
CA HIS A 37 10.60 -11.71 0.25
C HIS A 37 9.96 -11.53 -1.13
N GLY A 38 10.67 -10.87 -2.03
CA GLY A 38 10.16 -10.62 -3.38
C GLY A 38 11.18 -9.91 -4.26
N SER A 39 10.69 -9.22 -5.26
CA SER A 39 11.52 -8.42 -6.15
C SER A 39 10.80 -7.19 -6.67
N PHE A 40 11.57 -6.20 -7.13
CA PHE A 40 11.09 -5.06 -7.89
C PHE A 40 11.40 -5.29 -9.36
N VAL A 41 10.36 -5.47 -10.15
CA VAL A 41 10.47 -5.64 -11.60
C VAL A 41 10.11 -4.32 -12.28
N GLN A 42 11.01 -3.83 -13.13
CA GLN A 42 10.79 -2.64 -13.93
C GLN A 42 10.38 -3.02 -15.35
N PHE A 43 9.38 -2.33 -15.86
CA PHE A 43 8.90 -2.48 -17.23
C PHE A 43 9.02 -1.16 -17.99
N SER A 44 9.28 -1.26 -19.30
CA SER A 44 9.15 -0.13 -20.23
C SER A 44 7.67 0.23 -20.41
N PRO A 45 7.36 1.41 -20.98
CA PRO A 45 5.98 1.76 -21.34
C PRO A 45 5.31 0.77 -22.31
N THR A 46 6.11 -0.01 -23.04
CA THR A 46 5.63 -1.05 -23.98
C THR A 46 5.50 -2.43 -23.32
N GLY A 47 5.69 -2.54 -22.01
CA GLY A 47 5.57 -3.78 -21.27
C GLY A 47 6.78 -4.72 -21.31
N LYS A 48 7.91 -4.26 -21.86
CA LYS A 48 9.16 -5.05 -21.85
C LYS A 48 9.80 -4.99 -20.47
N GLN A 49 10.13 -6.13 -19.89
CA GLN A 49 10.90 -6.19 -18.65
C GLN A 49 12.31 -5.62 -18.86
N LEU A 50 12.68 -4.66 -18.03
CA LEU A 50 13.98 -3.98 -18.08
C LEU A 50 14.92 -4.48 -16.99
N LYS A 51 14.40 -4.64 -15.77
CA LYS A 51 15.21 -5.00 -14.61
C LYS A 51 14.37 -5.81 -13.62
N ASP A 52 15.00 -6.74 -12.93
CA ASP A 52 14.46 -7.46 -11.78
C ASP A 52 15.46 -7.34 -10.63
N THR A 53 15.00 -6.83 -9.49
CA THR A 53 15.87 -6.59 -8.33
C THR A 53 15.28 -7.30 -7.12
N PRO A 54 15.89 -8.40 -6.66
CA PRO A 54 15.47 -9.10 -5.45
C PRO A 54 15.45 -8.16 -4.25
N SER A 55 14.51 -8.37 -3.34
CA SER A 55 14.34 -7.52 -2.17
C SER A 55 13.77 -8.27 -0.98
N VAL A 56 14.07 -7.76 0.20
CA VAL A 56 13.46 -8.14 1.46
C VAL A 56 12.95 -6.88 2.13
N LEU A 57 11.67 -6.88 2.46
CA LEU A 57 11.02 -5.80 3.21
C LEU A 57 10.58 -6.32 4.57
N THR A 58 11.00 -5.67 5.63
CA THR A 58 10.58 -5.97 7.00
C THR A 58 9.82 -4.79 7.57
N LEU A 59 8.67 -5.05 8.17
CA LEU A 59 7.92 -4.09 8.95
C LEU A 59 7.82 -4.58 10.39
N GLU A 60 8.25 -3.76 11.32
CA GLU A 60 8.26 -4.06 12.75
C GLU A 60 7.61 -2.94 13.55
N GLU A 61 6.78 -3.29 14.50
CA GLU A 61 6.29 -2.34 15.49
C GLU A 61 7.32 -2.23 16.63
N THR A 62 8.06 -1.14 16.64
CA THR A 62 9.19 -0.93 17.55
C THR A 62 8.78 -0.34 18.90
N ALA A 63 7.62 0.32 18.96
CA ALA A 63 6.95 0.68 20.20
C ALA A 63 5.44 0.55 19.99
N VAL A 64 4.79 -0.22 20.86
CA VAL A 64 3.36 -0.55 20.73
C VAL A 64 2.51 0.72 20.66
N ASP A 65 1.62 0.79 19.67
CA ASP A 65 0.73 1.92 19.39
C ASP A 65 1.43 3.27 19.11
N GLN A 66 2.75 3.29 18.93
CA GLN A 66 3.52 4.52 18.80
C GLN A 66 4.38 4.56 17.54
N THR A 67 5.24 3.58 17.35
CA THR A 67 6.23 3.60 16.26
C THR A 67 6.34 2.27 15.54
N MET A 68 6.54 2.36 14.24
CA MET A 68 6.96 1.26 13.38
C MET A 68 8.20 1.64 12.59
N THR A 69 8.98 0.63 12.20
CA THR A 69 10.10 0.78 11.30
C THR A 69 9.93 -0.15 10.11
N LEU A 70 9.97 0.43 8.92
CA LEU A 70 10.03 -0.29 7.66
C LEU A 70 11.49 -0.34 7.22
N THR A 71 12.01 -1.54 6.98
CA THR A 71 13.35 -1.76 6.45
C THR A 71 13.22 -2.43 5.08
N LEU A 72 13.76 -1.79 4.05
CA LEU A 72 13.80 -2.33 2.69
C LEU A 72 15.25 -2.59 2.29
N LYS A 73 15.57 -3.85 2.04
CA LYS A 73 16.83 -4.30 1.47
C LYS A 73 16.63 -4.66 0.00
N ARG A 74 17.49 -4.17 -0.87
CA ARG A 74 17.49 -4.49 -2.30
C ARG A 74 18.86 -5.04 -2.69
N PHE A 75 18.86 -6.07 -3.54
CA PHE A 75 20.04 -6.80 -3.95
C PHE A 75 20.22 -6.68 -5.48
N PRO A 76 20.67 -5.53 -6.00
CA PRO A 76 20.94 -5.39 -7.43
C PRO A 76 22.15 -6.25 -7.82
N ALA A 77 22.13 -6.84 -9.03
CA ALA A 77 23.12 -7.82 -9.47
C ALA A 77 24.56 -7.25 -9.54
N ASP A 78 24.68 -5.98 -9.92
CA ASP A 78 25.98 -5.35 -10.21
C ASP A 78 26.37 -4.26 -9.19
N GLU A 79 25.66 -4.17 -8.07
CA GLU A 79 25.86 -3.14 -7.07
C GLU A 79 25.81 -3.74 -5.66
N ALA A 80 26.35 -3.02 -4.69
CA ALA A 80 26.23 -3.41 -3.29
C ALA A 80 24.75 -3.39 -2.82
N GLU A 81 24.46 -4.18 -1.79
CA GLU A 81 23.17 -4.16 -1.09
C GLU A 81 22.77 -2.73 -0.74
N LYS A 82 21.53 -2.38 -1.04
CA LYS A 82 20.94 -1.08 -0.68
C LYS A 82 19.94 -1.27 0.45
N VAL A 83 20.18 -0.62 1.57
CA VAL A 83 19.31 -0.66 2.74
C VAL A 83 18.70 0.71 2.97
N ASN A 84 17.37 0.76 3.00
CA ASN A 84 16.62 1.95 3.37
C ASN A 84 15.77 1.64 4.61
N GLN A 85 15.82 2.51 5.60
CA GLN A 85 14.97 2.44 6.79
C GLN A 85 14.07 3.67 6.85
N LEU A 86 12.81 3.44 7.14
CA LEU A 86 11.81 4.47 7.33
C LEU A 86 11.09 4.22 8.66
N PRO A 87 11.53 4.89 9.75
CA PRO A 87 10.74 4.93 10.97
C PRO A 87 9.58 5.89 10.80
N PHE A 88 8.42 5.55 11.35
CA PHE A 88 7.25 6.42 11.36
C PHE A 88 6.41 6.19 12.61
N THR A 89 5.60 7.19 12.95
CA THR A 89 4.72 7.19 14.12
C THR A 89 3.26 7.07 13.73
N ALA A 90 2.43 6.67 14.70
CA ALA A 90 0.99 6.67 14.50
C ALA A 90 0.51 8.10 14.09
N PRO A 91 -0.50 8.22 13.22
CA PRO A 91 -1.35 7.17 12.68
C PRO A 91 -0.81 6.47 11.42
N GLY A 92 0.36 6.84 10.89
CA GLY A 92 0.90 6.21 9.70
C GLY A 92 2.06 6.97 9.06
N PRO A 93 2.67 6.42 7.99
CA PRO A 93 3.93 6.91 7.44
C PRO A 93 3.83 8.24 6.69
N ALA A 94 2.68 8.55 6.10
CA ALA A 94 2.49 9.77 5.33
C ALA A 94 1.01 10.11 5.15
N PRO A 95 0.65 11.40 4.94
CA PRO A 95 -0.75 11.82 4.81
C PRO A 95 -1.44 11.31 3.54
N TYR A 96 -0.71 10.87 2.53
CA TYR A 96 -1.24 10.40 1.24
C TYR A 96 -1.12 8.89 1.03
N VAL A 97 -0.95 8.15 2.12
CA VAL A 97 -0.98 6.69 2.15
C VAL A 97 -2.22 6.26 2.88
N TYR A 98 -3.03 5.42 2.25
CA TYR A 98 -4.26 4.88 2.82
C TYR A 98 -4.19 3.36 2.85
N PHE A 99 -4.39 2.78 4.03
CA PHE A 99 -4.43 1.34 4.25
C PHE A 99 -5.86 0.85 4.40
N PHE A 100 -6.16 -0.31 3.81
CA PHE A 100 -7.41 -1.02 3.93
C PHE A 100 -7.33 -2.08 5.04
N GLU A 101 -8.49 -2.59 5.47
CA GLU A 101 -8.58 -3.52 6.59
C GLU A 101 -7.80 -4.83 6.41
N ASP A 102 -7.61 -5.28 5.18
CA ASP A 102 -6.82 -6.46 4.81
C ASP A 102 -5.30 -6.20 4.76
N GLY A 103 -4.87 -4.96 4.95
CA GLY A 103 -3.49 -4.52 4.83
C GLY A 103 -3.08 -4.11 3.42
N SER A 104 -3.96 -4.21 2.43
CA SER A 104 -3.76 -3.56 1.13
C SER A 104 -3.61 -2.05 1.31
N PHE A 105 -2.93 -1.36 0.41
CA PHE A 105 -2.82 0.09 0.51
C PHE A 105 -2.74 0.76 -0.86
N ALA A 106 -3.03 2.06 -0.85
CA ALA A 106 -2.83 2.94 -1.98
C ALA A 106 -2.10 4.20 -1.53
N GLN A 107 -1.19 4.69 -2.35
CA GLN A 107 -0.53 5.98 -2.14
C GLN A 107 -0.27 6.68 -3.46
N GLY A 108 -0.09 7.99 -3.40
CA GLY A 108 0.19 8.76 -4.61
C GLY A 108 0.55 10.20 -4.32
N SER A 109 1.03 10.89 -5.35
CA SER A 109 1.31 12.31 -5.28
C SER A 109 -0.02 13.08 -5.18
N ALA A 110 -0.13 13.98 -4.20
CA ALA A 110 -1.33 14.78 -3.98
C ALA A 110 -1.50 15.88 -5.02
N GLN A 111 -0.39 16.33 -5.61
CA GLN A 111 -0.39 17.42 -6.57
C GLN A 111 0.51 17.07 -7.76
N TRP A 112 0.05 17.44 -8.94
CA TRP A 112 0.88 17.39 -10.13
C TRP A 112 1.76 18.65 -10.20
N SER A 113 3.02 18.48 -10.57
CA SER A 113 3.95 19.56 -10.83
C SER A 113 4.68 19.31 -12.15
N SER A 114 4.80 20.32 -12.98
CA SER A 114 5.46 20.22 -14.29
C SER A 114 6.94 19.81 -14.22
N PHE A 115 7.56 19.96 -13.05
CA PHE A 115 8.98 19.66 -12.81
C PHE A 115 9.19 18.65 -11.69
N GLY A 116 8.11 18.14 -11.09
CA GLY A 116 8.16 17.17 -9.99
C GLY A 116 7.90 15.76 -10.48
N GLN A 117 8.39 14.78 -9.74
CA GLN A 117 7.98 13.40 -9.94
C GLN A 117 6.52 13.24 -9.49
N PHE A 118 5.74 12.63 -10.35
CA PHE A 118 4.38 12.23 -10.04
C PHE A 118 4.29 10.70 -10.10
N GLY A 119 3.67 10.12 -9.10
CA GLY A 119 3.55 8.67 -9.07
C GLY A 119 2.40 8.20 -8.21
N THR A 120 1.99 6.98 -8.47
CA THR A 120 1.01 6.26 -7.66
C THR A 120 1.45 4.83 -7.44
N GLU A 121 1.05 4.29 -6.31
CA GLU A 121 1.29 2.89 -5.95
C GLU A 121 0.01 2.29 -5.39
N VAL A 122 -0.27 1.06 -5.81
CA VAL A 122 -1.32 0.22 -5.23
C VAL A 122 -0.70 -1.10 -4.80
N SER A 123 -0.98 -1.51 -3.59
CA SER A 123 -0.58 -2.79 -3.03
C SER A 123 -1.82 -3.61 -2.70
N LEU A 124 -1.90 -4.80 -3.24
CA LEU A 124 -2.95 -5.77 -2.95
C LEU A 124 -2.35 -6.92 -2.14
N LYS A 125 -2.99 -7.23 -1.02
CA LYS A 125 -2.57 -8.28 -0.10
C LYS A 125 -3.64 -9.36 0.00
N VAL A 126 -3.24 -10.63 -0.14
CA VAL A 126 -4.10 -11.79 0.08
C VAL A 126 -3.31 -12.81 0.89
N GLY A 127 -3.68 -12.97 2.16
CA GLY A 127 -2.96 -13.84 3.08
C GLY A 127 -1.48 -13.44 3.23
N ASP A 128 -0.59 -14.36 2.91
CA ASP A 128 0.87 -14.20 2.95
C ASP A 128 1.48 -13.69 1.63
N ARG A 129 0.65 -13.35 0.65
CA ARG A 129 1.08 -12.83 -0.65
C ARG A 129 0.71 -11.38 -0.82
N ARG A 130 1.59 -10.65 -1.51
CA ARG A 130 1.37 -9.25 -1.83
C ARG A 130 1.94 -8.92 -3.20
N VAL A 131 1.18 -8.17 -3.99
CA VAL A 131 1.65 -7.55 -5.22
C VAL A 131 1.56 -6.04 -5.10
N ARG A 132 2.58 -5.34 -5.58
CA ARG A 132 2.64 -3.88 -5.61
C ARG A 132 2.76 -3.44 -7.07
N TYR A 133 1.97 -2.47 -7.43
CA TYR A 133 1.99 -1.87 -8.75
C TYR A 133 2.29 -0.38 -8.61
N VAL A 134 3.39 0.06 -9.24
CA VAL A 134 3.89 1.44 -9.14
C VAL A 134 3.97 2.04 -10.53
N ILE A 135 3.39 3.22 -10.69
CA ILE A 135 3.52 4.05 -11.90
C ILE A 135 4.21 5.34 -11.49
N MET A 136 5.27 5.68 -12.23
CA MET A 136 6.04 6.91 -12.05
C MET A 136 6.09 7.67 -13.38
N TYR A 137 5.88 8.99 -13.32
CA TYR A 137 5.96 9.91 -14.44
C TYR A 137 7.00 11.00 -14.19
#